data_76fd46d912e6bacad04fe14e71f481ee
#
_entry.id   76fd46d912e6bacad04fe14e71f481ee
#
_cell.length_a   1.000
_cell.length_b   1.000
_cell.length_c   1.000
_cell.angle_alpha   90.00
_cell.angle_beta   90.00
_cell.angle_gamma   90.00
#
_symmetry.space_group_name_H-M   'P 1'
#
loop_
_entity.id
_entity.type
_entity.pdbx_description
1 polymer ?
#
loop_
_entity_poly.entity_id
_entity_poly.type
_entity_poly.pdbx_seq_one_letter_code
_entity_poly.pdbx_strand_id
1 'polypeptide(L)'
;MKYYLLLDSSNTSLTVGLASEKELIDYTSYEAWQTQSEHMIPEINALLEKHNVNKNDFVGIIVSIGPGSYTGVRIAITIAKVMAVALSVPVYPVSALQILKNNKKPSICLINARSNRSYIGVYEDDKCLLQDCIMTNDEVEKYISAHPEFSVCGSTKYLGIEGYQSNIAEEMFSLVGKLTACPDARALKPVYLKD
;
A
#
# COMPACT_ATOMS: atom_id res chain seq x y z
N MET A 1 -19.28 -0.54 16.13
CA MET A 1 -18.82 0.15 14.89
C MET A 1 -18.24 -0.93 13.99
N LYS A 2 -18.22 -0.73 12.66
CA LYS A 2 -17.62 -1.70 11.73
C LYS A 2 -16.30 -1.16 11.21
N TYR A 3 -15.28 -2.03 11.14
CA TYR A 3 -13.90 -1.61 10.89
C TYR A 3 -13.27 -2.34 9.71
N TYR A 4 -12.40 -1.62 9.02
CA TYR A 4 -11.41 -2.15 8.09
C TYR A 4 -10.02 -2.09 8.75
N LEU A 5 -9.24 -3.16 8.57
CA LEU A 5 -7.81 -3.15 8.90
C LEU A 5 -7.03 -2.80 7.64
N LEU A 6 -6.07 -1.88 7.75
CA LEU A 6 -5.21 -1.43 6.65
C LEU A 6 -3.79 -1.90 6.91
N LEU A 7 -3.18 -2.62 5.96
CA LEU A 7 -1.86 -3.23 6.14
C LEU A 7 -0.96 -2.94 4.94
N ASP A 8 0.19 -2.30 5.19
CA ASP A 8 1.27 -2.16 4.22
C ASP A 8 2.64 -2.40 4.85
N SER A 9 3.47 -3.14 4.16
CA SER A 9 4.90 -3.32 4.41
C SER A 9 5.67 -3.52 3.09
N SER A 10 5.16 -2.93 2.02
CA SER A 10 5.69 -3.13 0.66
C SER A 10 7.00 -2.40 0.38
N ASN A 11 7.39 -1.46 1.25
CA ASN A 11 8.61 -0.67 1.13
C ASN A 11 9.43 -0.74 2.43
N THR A 12 10.13 0.32 2.79
CA THR A 12 10.93 0.40 4.04
C THR A 12 10.07 0.64 5.28
N SER A 13 8.88 1.19 5.10
CA SER A 13 7.96 1.50 6.20
C SER A 13 7.02 0.34 6.51
N LEU A 14 6.50 0.38 7.73
CA LEU A 14 5.37 -0.40 8.19
C LEU A 14 4.19 0.55 8.39
N THR A 15 3.04 0.20 7.85
CA THR A 15 1.78 0.91 8.11
C THR A 15 0.70 -0.07 8.56
N VAL A 16 0.10 0.21 9.70
CA VAL A 16 -1.08 -0.48 10.22
C VAL A 16 -2.12 0.58 10.52
N GLY A 17 -3.31 0.45 9.97
CA GLY A 17 -4.40 1.41 10.17
C GLY A 17 -5.72 0.72 10.52
N LEU A 18 -6.56 1.46 11.23
CA LEU A 18 -7.92 1.11 11.57
C LEU A 18 -8.85 2.17 10.99
N ALA A 19 -9.79 1.77 10.16
CA ALA A 19 -10.74 2.68 9.52
C ALA A 19 -12.16 2.15 9.63
N SER A 20 -13.13 3.07 9.60
CA SER A 20 -14.53 2.76 9.31
C SER A 20 -14.83 3.07 7.83
N GLU A 21 -16.06 2.92 7.39
CA GLU A 21 -16.49 3.40 6.06
C GLU A 21 -16.43 4.93 5.92
N LYS A 22 -16.42 5.66 7.04
CA LYS A 22 -16.59 7.12 7.06
C LYS A 22 -15.32 7.87 7.44
N GLU A 23 -14.43 7.24 8.19
CA GLU A 23 -13.25 7.91 8.74
C GLU A 23 -12.10 6.95 8.99
N LEU A 24 -10.89 7.46 8.85
CA LEU A 24 -9.67 6.83 9.37
C LEU A 24 -9.64 7.05 10.87
N ILE A 25 -9.80 5.98 11.64
CA ILE A 25 -9.91 6.04 13.12
C ILE A 25 -8.55 6.34 13.74
N ASP A 26 -7.55 5.54 13.34
CA ASP A 26 -6.20 5.63 13.89
C ASP A 26 -5.22 4.82 13.02
N TYR A 27 -3.95 5.14 13.11
CA TYR A 27 -2.92 4.38 12.42
C TYR A 27 -1.55 4.55 13.06
N THR A 28 -0.67 3.60 12.76
CA THR A 28 0.76 3.72 13.01
C THR A 28 1.49 3.58 11.67
N SER A 29 2.49 4.43 11.43
CA SER A 29 3.30 4.38 10.21
C SER A 29 4.70 4.91 10.51
N TYR A 30 5.71 4.06 10.32
CA TYR A 30 7.11 4.43 10.57
C TYR A 30 8.08 3.55 9.78
N GLU A 31 9.32 3.97 9.69
CA GLU A 31 10.37 3.18 9.05
C GLU A 31 10.74 1.98 9.92
N ALA A 32 10.53 0.77 9.39
CA ALA A 32 10.75 -0.51 10.05
C ALA A 32 11.56 -1.47 9.16
N TRP A 33 12.53 -0.94 8.43
CA TRP A 33 13.34 -1.72 7.50
C TRP A 33 13.92 -2.98 8.15
N GLN A 34 13.63 -4.14 7.54
CA GLN A 34 14.01 -5.50 7.99
C GLN A 34 13.38 -5.98 9.31
N THR A 35 12.54 -5.19 9.98
CA THR A 35 11.87 -5.55 11.25
C THR A 35 10.35 -5.57 11.14
N GLN A 36 9.77 -5.37 9.94
CA GLN A 36 8.31 -5.31 9.75
C GLN A 36 7.59 -6.56 10.28
N SER A 37 8.22 -7.75 10.16
CA SER A 37 7.61 -9.00 10.66
C SER A 37 7.50 -9.06 12.17
N GLU A 38 8.40 -8.38 12.88
CA GLU A 38 8.42 -8.34 14.35
C GLU A 38 7.37 -7.35 14.89
N HIS A 39 7.09 -6.31 14.13
CA HIS A 39 6.27 -5.19 14.59
C HIS A 39 4.80 -5.26 14.12
N MET A 40 4.49 -5.85 12.98
CA MET A 40 3.13 -5.74 12.41
C MET A 40 2.04 -6.30 13.34
N ILE A 41 2.23 -7.48 13.94
CA ILE A 41 1.23 -8.05 14.87
C ILE A 41 1.13 -7.23 16.17
N PRO A 42 2.24 -6.84 16.83
CA PRO A 42 2.18 -5.91 17.97
C PRO A 42 1.43 -4.61 17.67
N GLU A 43 1.66 -3.97 16.54
CA GLU A 43 0.98 -2.73 16.15
C GLU A 43 -0.52 -2.94 15.91
N ILE A 44 -0.90 -4.06 15.25
CA ILE A 44 -2.31 -4.42 15.12
C ILE A 44 -2.95 -4.54 16.52
N ASN A 45 -2.34 -5.30 17.42
CA ASN A 45 -2.88 -5.51 18.76
C ASN A 45 -3.01 -4.19 19.53
N ALA A 46 -1.98 -3.33 19.48
CA ALA A 46 -2.00 -2.03 20.15
C ALA A 46 -3.16 -1.15 19.68
N LEU A 47 -3.42 -1.09 18.35
CA LEU A 47 -4.56 -0.34 17.81
C LEU A 47 -5.90 -0.93 18.27
N LEU A 48 -6.04 -2.26 18.26
CA LEU A 48 -7.29 -2.92 18.65
C LEU A 48 -7.59 -2.73 20.14
N GLU A 49 -6.58 -2.83 20.99
CA GLU A 49 -6.71 -2.58 22.44
C GLU A 49 -7.07 -1.13 22.72
N LYS A 50 -6.36 -0.17 22.10
CA LYS A 50 -6.60 1.27 22.26
C LYS A 50 -8.04 1.67 21.94
N HIS A 51 -8.64 1.06 20.93
CA HIS A 51 -9.99 1.38 20.46
C HIS A 51 -11.06 0.37 20.91
N ASN A 52 -10.72 -0.58 21.78
CA ASN A 52 -11.61 -1.63 22.27
C ASN A 52 -12.33 -2.38 21.14
N VAL A 53 -11.62 -2.69 20.04
CA VAL A 53 -12.15 -3.36 18.85
C VAL A 53 -12.27 -4.86 19.07
N ASN A 54 -13.46 -5.41 18.85
CA ASN A 54 -13.70 -6.85 18.92
C ASN A 54 -13.53 -7.51 17.53
N LYS A 55 -13.15 -8.79 17.53
CA LYS A 55 -12.99 -9.57 16.30
C LYS A 55 -14.23 -9.56 15.39
N ASN A 56 -15.43 -9.45 15.96
CA ASN A 56 -16.70 -9.44 15.21
C ASN A 56 -17.04 -8.06 14.61
N ASP A 57 -16.24 -7.04 14.89
CA ASP A 57 -16.43 -5.70 14.38
C ASP A 57 -15.75 -5.47 13.02
N PHE A 58 -14.87 -6.39 12.60
CA PHE A 58 -14.23 -6.31 11.30
C PHE A 58 -15.19 -6.62 10.15
N VAL A 59 -15.06 -5.86 9.07
CA VAL A 59 -15.79 -6.05 7.79
C VAL A 59 -14.86 -6.26 6.61
N GLY A 60 -13.56 -6.06 6.77
CA GLY A 60 -12.60 -6.31 5.71
C GLY A 60 -11.17 -5.95 6.10
N ILE A 61 -10.24 -6.39 5.27
CA ILE A 61 -8.81 -6.08 5.38
C ILE A 61 -8.35 -5.53 4.04
N ILE A 62 -7.80 -4.33 4.03
CA ILE A 62 -7.14 -3.74 2.85
C ILE A 62 -5.65 -4.01 3.01
N VAL A 63 -5.02 -4.59 1.99
CA VAL A 63 -3.60 -4.94 2.05
C VAL A 63 -2.89 -4.61 0.75
N SER A 64 -1.71 -3.99 0.86
CA SER A 64 -0.86 -3.78 -0.30
C SER A 64 -0.25 -5.13 -0.75
N ILE A 65 -0.33 -5.38 -2.06
CA ILE A 65 0.13 -6.64 -2.66
C ILE A 65 1.39 -6.48 -3.50
N GLY A 66 2.04 -5.33 -3.43
CA GLY A 66 3.20 -4.94 -4.24
C GLY A 66 2.78 -4.10 -5.46
N PRO A 67 3.73 -3.79 -6.34
CA PRO A 67 5.13 -4.21 -6.32
C PRO A 67 5.94 -3.59 -5.17
N GLY A 68 7.08 -4.20 -4.81
CA GLY A 68 7.94 -3.67 -3.75
C GLY A 68 8.89 -4.68 -3.15
N SER A 69 9.20 -4.53 -1.86
CA SER A 69 10.04 -5.44 -1.11
C SER A 69 9.48 -6.88 -1.13
N TYR A 70 10.26 -7.81 -1.64
CA TYR A 70 9.87 -9.22 -1.72
C TYR A 70 9.41 -9.80 -0.38
N THR A 71 10.17 -9.54 0.68
CA THR A 71 9.86 -9.99 2.04
C THR A 71 8.71 -9.18 2.63
N GLY A 72 8.77 -7.86 2.52
CA GLY A 72 7.77 -6.96 3.10
C GLY A 72 6.35 -7.24 2.58
N VAL A 73 6.15 -7.31 1.28
CA VAL A 73 4.84 -7.62 0.68
C VAL A 73 4.27 -8.95 1.20
N ARG A 74 5.12 -9.96 1.36
CA ARG A 74 4.70 -11.27 1.88
C ARG A 74 4.28 -11.22 3.34
N ILE A 75 4.91 -10.38 4.17
CA ILE A 75 4.54 -10.21 5.58
C ILE A 75 3.09 -9.73 5.67
N ALA A 76 2.77 -8.59 5.03
CA ALA A 76 1.42 -8.02 5.06
C ALA A 76 0.36 -9.00 4.50
N ILE A 77 0.63 -9.60 3.34
CA ILE A 77 -0.30 -10.56 2.71
C ILE A 77 -0.52 -11.79 3.59
N THR A 78 0.52 -12.34 4.20
CA THR A 78 0.38 -13.54 5.05
C THR A 78 -0.48 -13.24 6.26
N ILE A 79 -0.24 -12.12 6.94
CA ILE A 79 -1.03 -11.69 8.08
C ILE A 79 -2.49 -11.42 7.65
N ALA A 80 -2.69 -10.69 6.56
CA ALA A 80 -4.03 -10.42 6.03
C ALA A 80 -4.81 -11.71 5.72
N LYS A 81 -4.16 -12.70 5.09
CA LYS A 81 -4.78 -14.00 4.77
C LYS A 81 -5.20 -14.77 6.03
N VAL A 82 -4.30 -14.87 7.01
CA VAL A 82 -4.58 -15.58 8.26
C VAL A 82 -5.73 -14.91 9.01
N MET A 83 -5.68 -13.58 9.14
CA MET A 83 -6.73 -12.83 9.81
C MET A 83 -8.06 -12.91 9.07
N ALA A 84 -8.07 -12.78 7.73
CA ALA A 84 -9.29 -12.87 6.94
C ALA A 84 -10.00 -14.22 7.09
N VAL A 85 -9.24 -15.31 7.09
CA VAL A 85 -9.77 -16.65 7.32
C VAL A 85 -10.30 -16.78 8.74
N ALA A 86 -9.53 -16.36 9.75
CA ALA A 86 -9.91 -16.46 11.15
C ALA A 86 -11.13 -15.60 11.52
N LEU A 87 -11.27 -14.44 10.91
CA LEU A 87 -12.36 -13.49 11.14
C LEU A 87 -13.54 -13.67 10.19
N SER A 88 -13.39 -14.51 9.16
CA SER A 88 -14.38 -14.69 8.06
C SER A 88 -14.75 -13.38 7.37
N VAL A 89 -13.74 -12.53 7.06
CA VAL A 89 -13.92 -11.23 6.38
C VAL A 89 -13.21 -11.22 5.04
N PRO A 90 -13.67 -10.41 4.06
CA PRO A 90 -13.02 -10.25 2.77
C PRO A 90 -11.66 -9.54 2.87
N VAL A 91 -10.78 -9.80 1.90
CA VAL A 91 -9.53 -9.08 1.68
C VAL A 91 -9.64 -8.25 0.42
N TYR A 92 -9.20 -7.02 0.49
CA TYR A 92 -9.17 -6.05 -0.59
C TYR A 92 -7.71 -5.75 -0.95
N PRO A 93 -7.20 -6.33 -2.05
CA PRO A 93 -5.84 -6.07 -2.49
C PRO A 93 -5.73 -4.66 -3.12
N VAL A 94 -4.62 -3.99 -2.86
CA VAL A 94 -4.30 -2.70 -3.46
C VAL A 94 -2.85 -2.69 -3.95
N SER A 95 -2.58 -1.95 -5.04
CA SER A 95 -1.22 -1.73 -5.50
C SER A 95 -0.42 -0.90 -4.50
N ALA A 96 0.84 -1.29 -4.25
CA ALA A 96 1.77 -0.52 -3.45
C ALA A 96 2.13 0.83 -4.09
N LEU A 97 2.02 0.96 -5.42
CA LEU A 97 2.22 2.22 -6.13
C LEU A 97 0.99 3.13 -5.99
N GLN A 98 -0.23 2.56 -6.06
CA GLN A 98 -1.45 3.34 -5.94
C GLN A 98 -1.57 4.09 -4.61
N ILE A 99 -1.10 3.51 -3.51
CA ILE A 99 -1.13 4.13 -2.18
C ILE A 99 -0.03 5.18 -1.96
N LEU A 100 0.84 5.43 -2.95
CA LEU A 100 1.84 6.49 -2.93
C LEU A 100 1.36 7.79 -3.59
N LYS A 101 0.20 7.81 -4.22
CA LYS A 101 -0.28 8.94 -5.01
C LYS A 101 -0.51 10.21 -4.16
N ASN A 102 -0.55 11.34 -4.84
CA ASN A 102 -0.99 12.62 -4.31
C ASN A 102 -2.45 12.86 -4.72
N ASN A 103 -3.36 12.95 -3.77
CA ASN A 103 -4.79 13.15 -4.05
C ASN A 103 -5.14 14.52 -4.67
N LYS A 104 -4.17 15.40 -4.89
CA LYS A 104 -4.40 16.74 -5.44
C LYS A 104 -3.95 16.88 -6.89
N LYS A 105 -3.22 15.90 -7.44
CA LYS A 105 -2.63 15.95 -8.77
C LYS A 105 -2.48 14.55 -9.36
N PRO A 106 -2.48 14.41 -10.69
CA PRO A 106 -2.00 13.19 -11.33
C PRO A 106 -0.60 12.84 -10.81
N SER A 107 -0.35 11.57 -10.54
CA SER A 107 0.80 11.12 -9.77
C SER A 107 1.58 10.03 -10.48
N ILE A 108 2.87 10.27 -10.70
CA ILE A 108 3.85 9.26 -11.11
C ILE A 108 4.38 8.62 -9.83
N CYS A 109 3.91 7.43 -9.51
CA CYS A 109 4.26 6.70 -8.31
C CYS A 109 5.43 5.77 -8.57
N LEU A 110 6.48 5.84 -7.73
CA LEU A 110 7.75 5.15 -7.96
C LEU A 110 8.23 4.38 -6.73
N ILE A 111 8.71 3.17 -6.98
CA ILE A 111 9.47 2.37 -6.01
C ILE A 111 10.74 1.88 -6.70
N ASN A 112 11.88 1.94 -6.01
CA ASN A 112 13.16 1.45 -6.53
C ASN A 112 13.11 -0.08 -6.76
N ALA A 113 13.18 -0.51 -8.02
CA ALA A 113 13.24 -1.93 -8.39
C ALA A 113 14.67 -2.49 -8.43
N ARG A 114 15.68 -1.64 -8.09
CA ARG A 114 17.12 -1.93 -8.17
C ARG A 114 17.61 -2.12 -9.60
N SER A 115 18.93 -2.35 -9.75
CA SER A 115 19.56 -2.60 -11.06
C SER A 115 19.19 -1.55 -12.12
N ASN A 116 19.23 -0.27 -11.75
CA ASN A 116 18.88 0.88 -12.61
C ASN A 116 17.45 0.83 -13.18
N ARG A 117 16.50 0.31 -12.39
CA ARG A 117 15.08 0.18 -12.76
C ARG A 117 14.17 0.67 -11.65
N SER A 118 12.98 1.05 -12.03
CA SER A 118 11.91 1.48 -11.16
C SER A 118 10.64 0.67 -11.42
N TYR A 119 9.90 0.37 -10.37
CA TYR A 119 8.47 0.12 -10.49
C TYR A 119 7.78 1.46 -10.65
N ILE A 120 6.91 1.57 -11.63
CA ILE A 120 6.16 2.79 -11.96
C ILE A 120 4.68 2.47 -12.17
N GLY A 121 3.82 3.33 -11.64
CA GLY A 121 2.40 3.38 -11.91
C GLY A 121 1.95 4.84 -11.94
N VAL A 122 0.96 5.17 -12.75
CA VAL A 122 0.46 6.55 -12.84
C VAL A 122 -1.02 6.58 -12.53
N TYR A 123 -1.39 7.42 -11.59
CA TYR A 123 -2.74 7.49 -11.05
C TYR A 123 -3.25 8.93 -10.98
N GLU A 124 -4.53 9.11 -11.27
CA GLU A 124 -5.26 10.36 -11.07
C GLU A 124 -6.58 10.04 -10.38
N ASP A 125 -6.79 10.52 -9.19
CA ASP A 125 -7.92 10.14 -8.34
C ASP A 125 -8.05 8.60 -8.23
N ASP A 126 -9.17 8.04 -8.71
CA ASP A 126 -9.43 6.60 -8.73
C ASP A 126 -9.05 5.93 -10.07
N LYS A 127 -8.47 6.71 -11.04
CA LYS A 127 -8.11 6.20 -12.36
C LYS A 127 -6.66 5.77 -12.41
N CYS A 128 -6.41 4.62 -13.02
CA CYS A 128 -5.08 4.18 -13.40
C CYS A 128 -4.79 4.66 -14.84
N LEU A 129 -3.86 5.62 -14.97
CA LEU A 129 -3.46 6.17 -16.26
C LEU A 129 -2.34 5.32 -16.91
N LEU A 130 -1.47 4.74 -16.09
CA LEU A 130 -0.46 3.77 -16.48
C LEU A 130 -0.47 2.62 -15.49
N GLN A 131 -0.70 1.40 -15.99
CA GLN A 131 -0.64 0.17 -15.19
C GLN A 131 0.75 -0.01 -14.60
N ASP A 132 0.81 -0.60 -13.41
CA ASP A 132 2.06 -0.93 -12.74
C ASP A 132 2.97 -1.74 -13.65
N CYS A 133 4.17 -1.22 -13.91
CA CYS A 133 5.17 -1.88 -14.75
C CYS A 133 6.59 -1.59 -14.25
N ILE A 134 7.57 -2.18 -14.92
CA ILE A 134 9.00 -1.88 -14.73
C ILE A 134 9.45 -1.01 -15.88
N MET A 135 10.22 0.04 -15.56
CA MET A 135 10.95 0.86 -16.53
C MET A 135 12.39 1.03 -16.09
N THR A 136 13.31 1.24 -17.04
CA THR A 136 14.65 1.72 -16.72
C THR A 136 14.58 3.12 -16.11
N ASN A 137 15.55 3.52 -15.31
CA ASN A 137 15.55 4.85 -14.71
C ASN A 137 15.59 5.95 -15.78
N ASP A 138 16.30 5.72 -16.89
CA ASP A 138 16.35 6.67 -18.04
C ASP A 138 14.96 6.85 -18.69
N GLU A 139 14.16 5.79 -18.79
CA GLU A 139 12.79 5.87 -19.30
C GLU A 139 11.88 6.62 -18.31
N VAL A 140 12.03 6.37 -17.02
CA VAL A 140 11.30 7.09 -15.98
C VAL A 140 11.61 8.58 -15.99
N GLU A 141 12.89 8.98 -16.13
CA GLU A 141 13.28 10.39 -16.23
C GLU A 141 12.68 11.07 -17.45
N LYS A 142 12.67 10.39 -18.60
CA LYS A 142 11.99 10.88 -19.81
C LYS A 142 10.49 11.02 -19.61
N TYR A 143 9.87 10.03 -18.92
CA TYR A 143 8.44 10.08 -18.63
C TYR A 143 8.09 11.24 -17.72
N ILE A 144 8.87 11.47 -16.66
CA ILE A 144 8.70 12.63 -15.75
C ILE A 144 8.86 13.94 -16.52
N SER A 145 9.89 14.05 -17.38
CA SER A 145 10.15 15.24 -18.17
C SER A 145 9.03 15.55 -19.18
N ALA A 146 8.32 14.52 -19.66
CA ALA A 146 7.19 14.67 -20.56
C ALA A 146 5.88 15.07 -19.82
N HIS A 147 5.82 14.93 -18.50
CA HIS A 147 4.64 15.22 -17.67
C HIS A 147 5.00 16.12 -16.48
N PRO A 148 5.48 17.36 -16.73
CA PRO A 148 5.96 18.24 -15.66
C PRO A 148 4.86 18.70 -14.70
N GLU A 149 3.59 18.58 -15.08
CA GLU A 149 2.42 18.88 -14.26
C GLU A 149 2.08 17.78 -13.25
N PHE A 150 2.59 16.56 -13.43
CA PHE A 150 2.33 15.45 -12.55
C PHE A 150 3.19 15.51 -11.29
N SER A 151 2.64 15.04 -10.19
CA SER A 151 3.39 14.88 -8.94
C SER A 151 4.23 13.60 -8.99
N VAL A 152 5.53 13.69 -8.72
CA VAL A 152 6.38 12.50 -8.55
C VAL A 152 6.31 12.06 -7.10
N CYS A 153 5.91 10.81 -6.84
CA CYS A 153 5.55 10.31 -5.52
C CYS A 153 6.35 9.04 -5.14
N GLY A 154 6.57 8.84 -3.85
CA GLY A 154 7.16 7.63 -3.30
C GLY A 154 8.68 7.67 -3.16
N SER A 155 9.34 6.51 -3.34
CA SER A 155 10.80 6.37 -3.17
C SER A 155 11.56 6.90 -4.37
N THR A 156 11.95 8.17 -4.40
CA THR A 156 12.53 8.85 -5.56
C THR A 156 13.97 9.31 -5.36
N LYS A 157 14.51 9.23 -4.14
CA LYS A 157 15.88 9.69 -3.81
C LYS A 157 16.98 9.03 -4.65
N TYR A 158 16.78 7.80 -5.11
CA TYR A 158 17.73 7.10 -5.97
C TYR A 158 17.82 7.67 -7.39
N LEU A 159 16.85 8.50 -7.80
CA LEU A 159 16.86 9.28 -9.05
C LEU A 159 17.34 10.73 -8.79
N GLY A 160 17.74 11.08 -7.57
CA GLY A 160 18.09 12.47 -7.22
C GLY A 160 16.88 13.42 -7.19
N ILE A 161 15.67 12.91 -7.14
CA ILE A 161 14.43 13.68 -7.15
C ILE A 161 13.84 13.67 -5.73
N GLU A 162 13.42 14.84 -5.24
CA GLU A 162 12.62 14.94 -4.03
C GLU A 162 11.14 14.74 -4.39
N GLY A 163 10.61 13.54 -4.08
CA GLY A 163 9.23 13.17 -4.37
C GLY A 163 8.29 13.48 -3.21
N TYR A 164 7.03 13.68 -3.57
CA TYR A 164 5.94 13.79 -2.59
C TYR A 164 5.85 12.51 -1.75
N GLN A 165 5.74 12.69 -0.43
CA GLN A 165 5.54 11.59 0.52
C GLN A 165 4.07 11.58 0.96
N SER A 166 3.34 10.58 0.52
CA SER A 166 1.94 10.38 0.90
C SER A 166 1.81 9.77 2.29
N ASN A 167 0.70 10.04 2.93
CA ASN A 167 0.29 9.29 4.11
C ASN A 167 -0.37 7.98 3.65
N ILE A 168 0.34 6.87 3.79
CA ILE A 168 -0.11 5.56 3.31
C ILE A 168 -1.46 5.14 3.91
N ALA A 169 -1.69 5.40 5.20
CA ALA A 169 -2.94 5.05 5.86
C ALA A 169 -4.12 5.87 5.30
N GLU A 170 -3.93 7.16 5.05
CA GLU A 170 -4.95 8.02 4.44
C GLU A 170 -5.26 7.60 3.00
N GLU A 171 -4.21 7.24 2.23
CA GLU A 171 -4.40 6.77 0.86
C GLU A 171 -5.14 5.42 0.83
N MET A 172 -4.78 4.48 1.70
CA MET A 172 -5.51 3.22 1.83
C MET A 172 -6.96 3.45 2.28
N PHE A 173 -7.19 4.35 3.22
CA PHE A 173 -8.53 4.74 3.65
C PHE A 173 -9.36 5.33 2.49
N SER A 174 -8.77 6.16 1.65
CA SER A 174 -9.46 6.76 0.49
C SER A 174 -10.04 5.72 -0.48
N LEU A 175 -9.56 4.48 -0.40
CA LEU A 175 -9.97 3.35 -1.23
C LEU A 175 -11.03 2.45 -0.57
N VAL A 176 -11.40 2.70 0.70
CA VAL A 176 -12.47 1.97 1.38
C VAL A 176 -13.77 2.10 0.57
N GLY A 177 -14.43 0.99 0.34
CA GLY A 177 -15.67 0.92 -0.47
C GLY A 177 -15.47 0.98 -2.00
N LYS A 178 -14.24 1.21 -2.48
CA LYS A 178 -13.92 1.31 -3.91
C LYS A 178 -13.21 0.09 -4.48
N LEU A 179 -12.56 -0.70 -3.62
CA LEU A 179 -11.79 -1.88 -4.01
C LEU A 179 -12.70 -3.10 -4.21
N THR A 180 -12.31 -3.97 -5.12
CA THR A 180 -12.96 -5.28 -5.30
C THR A 180 -12.32 -6.31 -4.36
N ALA A 181 -13.15 -7.01 -3.62
CA ALA A 181 -12.70 -8.09 -2.74
C ALA A 181 -12.06 -9.24 -3.55
N CYS A 182 -10.97 -9.79 -3.01
CA CYS A 182 -10.41 -11.02 -3.52
C CYS A 182 -11.42 -12.16 -3.31
N PRO A 183 -11.75 -12.96 -4.35
CA PRO A 183 -12.75 -14.05 -4.22
C PRO A 183 -12.39 -15.12 -3.18
N ASP A 184 -11.11 -15.41 -3.03
CA ASP A 184 -10.58 -16.30 -1.99
C ASP A 184 -9.30 -15.69 -1.39
N ALA A 185 -9.39 -15.25 -0.15
CA ALA A 185 -8.24 -14.68 0.56
C ALA A 185 -7.04 -15.64 0.59
N ARG A 186 -7.26 -16.95 0.62
CA ARG A 186 -6.19 -17.97 0.61
C ARG A 186 -5.41 -17.99 -0.70
N ALA A 187 -6.06 -17.63 -1.81
CA ALA A 187 -5.45 -17.58 -3.15
C ALA A 187 -4.68 -16.27 -3.42
N LEU A 188 -4.81 -15.25 -2.55
CA LEU A 188 -4.12 -13.97 -2.71
C LEU A 188 -2.59 -14.18 -2.83
N LYS A 189 -1.98 -13.53 -3.81
CA LYS A 189 -0.54 -13.63 -4.09
C LYS A 189 0.07 -12.24 -4.23
N PRO A 190 1.36 -12.10 -3.87
CA PRO A 190 2.12 -10.89 -4.21
C PRO A 190 2.16 -10.66 -5.72
N VAL A 191 2.13 -9.39 -6.10
CA VAL A 191 2.40 -8.97 -7.49
C VAL A 191 3.91 -8.83 -7.67
N TYR A 192 4.48 -9.68 -8.51
CA TYR A 192 5.86 -9.60 -8.94
C TYR A 192 5.88 -9.19 -10.41
N LEU A 193 6.24 -7.94 -10.65
CA LEU A 193 6.43 -7.47 -12.02
C LEU A 193 7.75 -8.05 -12.54
N LYS A 194 7.72 -8.52 -13.77
CA LYS A 194 8.88 -9.00 -14.53
C LYS A 194 9.02 -8.14 -15.76
N ASP A 195 10.24 -8.09 -16.28
CA ASP A 195 10.55 -7.49 -17.57
C ASP A 195 9.81 -8.20 -18.70
#